data_03744c36d2e2b9adba323fcf87e49092
#
_entry.id   03744c36d2e2b9adba323fcf87e49092
#
_cell.length_a   1.000
_cell.length_b   1.000
_cell.length_c   1.000
_cell.angle_alpha   90.00
_cell.angle_beta   90.00
_cell.angle_gamma   90.00
#
_symmetry.space_group_name_H-M   'P 1'
#
loop_
_entity.id
_entity.type
_entity.pdbx_description
1 polymer ?
#
loop_
_entity_poly.entity_id
_entity_poly.type
_entity_poly.pdbx_seq_one_letter_code
_entity_poly.pdbx_strand_id
1 'polypeptide(L)'
;MATTVKPGWSKPSTILFASEFPANEKAFAFALAQAAESNAELLIFHVYVGHSPGGRTATRAPQGSYATARSAKLPFEALVQRAHALGVRCSVVVRPGLPAMEILSFAEARNVDRLIIGAHTPGPIGKVLVGSVAEQVLRSATVPVSIVGPYVVEGAYRNRAAGTILCSVNAHPSSRMVAAFAAELAAHIDARLVVQRVIPPQETPEVLATRTLGEVEAELVAMVPTWVKEKLQAETRVVLGDPTEELLYRGRKLQASLIVMGAQGASHFAAITRAGVVYKVLAYARCPVVTLSPVMLADYEANIPAAYVPDVNFLAGVL
;
A
#
# COMPACT_ATOMS: atom_id res chain seq x y z
N MET A 1 7.73 14.58 -21.02
CA MET A 1 6.60 14.88 -20.12
C MET A 1 6.75 14.03 -18.88
N ALA A 2 6.64 14.59 -17.69
CA ALA A 2 6.77 13.84 -16.45
C ALA A 2 5.65 12.79 -16.37
N THR A 3 5.99 11.59 -15.94
CA THR A 3 5.04 10.52 -15.64
C THR A 3 4.12 11.01 -14.53
N THR A 4 2.89 11.37 -14.86
CA THR A 4 1.99 12.00 -13.90
C THR A 4 1.22 10.91 -13.15
N VAL A 5 1.55 10.75 -11.88
CA VAL A 5 0.72 10.01 -10.92
C VAL A 5 -0.62 10.74 -10.82
N LYS A 6 -1.74 10.00 -10.67
CA LYS A 6 -3.04 10.65 -10.50
C LYS A 6 -2.99 11.61 -9.30
N PRO A 7 -3.34 12.91 -9.45
CA PRO A 7 -3.07 13.93 -8.42
C PRO A 7 -3.61 13.61 -7.02
N GLY A 8 -4.74 12.92 -6.91
CA GLY A 8 -5.31 12.50 -5.62
C GLY A 8 -4.54 11.41 -4.89
N TRP A 9 -3.62 10.71 -5.54
CA TRP A 9 -2.95 9.57 -4.89
C TRP A 9 -1.86 9.99 -3.91
N SER A 10 -1.09 11.00 -4.21
CA SER A 10 -0.08 11.55 -3.30
C SER A 10 -0.68 12.48 -2.25
N LYS A 11 -1.70 13.24 -2.64
CA LYS A 11 -2.47 14.16 -1.77
C LYS A 11 -3.95 13.79 -1.80
N PRO A 12 -4.39 12.80 -1.01
CA PRO A 12 -5.78 12.35 -1.04
C PRO A 12 -6.75 13.43 -0.54
N SER A 13 -7.89 13.54 -1.21
CA SER A 13 -9.05 14.32 -0.77
C SER A 13 -10.09 13.46 -0.06
N THR A 14 -10.11 12.17 -0.38
CA THR A 14 -11.02 11.19 0.20
C THR A 14 -10.27 9.91 0.55
N ILE A 15 -10.29 9.56 1.82
CA ILE A 15 -9.66 8.34 2.37
C ILE A 15 -10.76 7.39 2.85
N LEU A 16 -10.71 6.13 2.41
CA LEU A 16 -11.58 5.07 2.88
C LEU A 16 -10.83 4.17 3.85
N PHE A 17 -11.23 4.18 5.10
CA PHE A 17 -10.77 3.23 6.11
C PHE A 17 -11.74 2.05 6.19
N ALA A 18 -11.37 0.93 5.58
CA ALA A 18 -12.14 -0.30 5.64
C ALA A 18 -11.84 -1.03 6.94
N SER A 19 -12.85 -1.16 7.79
CA SER A 19 -12.71 -1.66 9.15
C SER A 19 -13.68 -2.80 9.45
N GLU A 20 -13.19 -3.77 10.20
CA GLU A 20 -14.00 -4.70 10.95
C GLU A 20 -14.44 -4.07 12.29
N PHE A 21 -15.24 -4.79 13.03
CA PHE A 21 -15.57 -4.43 14.41
C PHE A 21 -15.11 -5.56 15.36
N PRO A 22 -14.38 -5.22 16.43
CA PRO A 22 -13.85 -3.90 16.79
C PRO A 22 -12.85 -3.38 15.79
N ALA A 23 -12.82 -2.04 15.60
CA ALA A 23 -11.91 -1.42 14.67
C ALA A 23 -10.43 -1.62 15.07
N ASN A 24 -9.57 -1.80 14.07
CA ASN A 24 -8.13 -1.82 14.30
C ASN A 24 -7.65 -0.41 14.68
N GLU A 25 -7.35 -0.19 15.96
CA GLU A 25 -6.96 1.11 16.49
C GLU A 25 -5.72 1.71 15.81
N LYS A 26 -4.70 0.91 15.51
CA LYS A 26 -3.50 1.39 14.80
C LYS A 26 -3.83 1.86 13.40
N ALA A 27 -4.67 1.10 12.68
CA ALA A 27 -5.07 1.46 11.33
C ALA A 27 -5.98 2.69 11.32
N PHE A 28 -6.88 2.82 12.28
CA PHE A 28 -7.68 4.03 12.45
C PHE A 28 -6.81 5.25 12.77
N ALA A 29 -5.89 5.13 13.71
CA ALA A 29 -4.98 6.23 14.07
C ALA A 29 -4.12 6.68 12.88
N PHE A 30 -3.67 5.74 12.04
CA PHE A 30 -2.97 6.04 10.80
C PHE A 30 -3.89 6.74 9.78
N ALA A 31 -5.12 6.25 9.59
CA ALA A 31 -6.10 6.86 8.69
C ALA A 31 -6.43 8.30 9.09
N LEU A 32 -6.61 8.51 10.39
CA LEU A 32 -6.89 9.81 10.97
C LEU A 32 -5.72 10.79 10.78
N ALA A 33 -4.49 10.34 11.01
CA ALA A 33 -3.30 11.16 10.79
C ALA A 33 -3.15 11.56 9.31
N GLN A 34 -3.39 10.63 8.39
CA GLN A 34 -3.37 10.92 6.96
C GLN A 34 -4.46 11.90 6.52
N ALA A 35 -5.68 11.72 7.04
CA ALA A 35 -6.78 12.61 6.73
C ALA A 35 -6.53 14.04 7.23
N ALA A 36 -6.02 14.18 8.46
CA ALA A 36 -5.66 15.47 9.02
C ALA A 36 -4.54 16.16 8.22
N GLU A 37 -3.49 15.43 7.85
CA GLU A 37 -2.34 15.95 7.10
C GLU A 37 -2.74 16.43 5.68
N SER A 38 -3.63 15.71 5.01
CA SER A 38 -4.07 16.02 3.65
C SER A 38 -5.34 16.90 3.60
N ASN A 39 -5.94 17.24 4.74
CA ASN A 39 -7.27 17.86 4.84
C ASN A 39 -8.34 17.04 4.09
N ALA A 40 -8.24 15.72 4.16
CA ALA A 40 -9.11 14.78 3.47
C ALA A 40 -10.39 14.48 4.27
N GLU A 41 -11.44 14.07 3.57
CA GLU A 41 -12.58 13.39 4.18
C GLU A 41 -12.19 11.95 4.54
N LEU A 42 -12.49 11.52 5.77
CA LEU A 42 -12.29 10.15 6.24
C LEU A 42 -13.63 9.40 6.26
N LEU A 43 -13.74 8.38 5.43
CA LEU A 43 -14.89 7.50 5.38
C LEU A 43 -14.54 6.20 6.12
N ILE A 44 -15.20 5.94 7.27
CA ILE A 44 -15.12 4.64 7.95
C ILE A 44 -16.10 3.72 7.26
N PHE A 45 -15.61 2.66 6.64
CA PHE A 45 -16.42 1.73 5.86
C PHE A 45 -16.44 0.36 6.52
N HIS A 46 -17.65 -0.11 6.81
CA HIS A 46 -17.87 -1.42 7.40
C HIS A 46 -18.83 -2.25 6.55
N VAL A 47 -18.46 -3.50 6.33
CA VAL A 47 -19.33 -4.46 5.63
C VAL A 47 -19.77 -5.55 6.60
N TYR A 48 -21.08 -5.73 6.71
CA TYR A 48 -21.64 -6.83 7.49
C TYR A 48 -22.21 -7.91 6.56
N VAL A 49 -22.03 -9.15 6.95
CA VAL A 49 -22.64 -10.28 6.24
C VAL A 49 -24.09 -10.39 6.73
N GLY A 50 -25.03 -9.92 5.91
CA GLY A 50 -26.45 -10.00 6.21
C GLY A 50 -26.94 -11.46 6.19
N HIS A 51 -27.78 -11.83 7.14
CA HIS A 51 -28.54 -13.07 7.05
C HIS A 51 -29.72 -12.84 6.11
N SER A 52 -29.71 -13.50 4.94
CA SER A 52 -30.96 -13.64 4.17
C SER A 52 -31.89 -14.57 4.94
N PRO A 53 -33.14 -14.18 5.22
CA PRO A 53 -34.12 -15.09 5.76
C PRO A 53 -34.39 -16.20 4.72
N GLY A 54 -33.79 -17.38 4.92
CA GLY A 54 -34.03 -18.55 4.06
C GLY A 54 -32.82 -19.23 3.43
N GLY A 55 -31.57 -18.72 3.58
CA GLY A 55 -30.38 -19.31 3.00
C GLY A 55 -29.65 -20.29 3.92
N ARG A 56 -29.55 -21.57 3.51
CA ARG A 56 -28.84 -22.66 4.21
C ARG A 56 -27.33 -22.55 3.97
N THR A 57 -26.65 -21.59 4.56
CA THR A 57 -25.19 -21.63 4.77
C THR A 57 -24.87 -20.84 6.02
N ALA A 58 -25.11 -21.46 7.16
CA ALA A 58 -24.65 -20.97 8.44
C ALA A 58 -23.19 -21.39 8.64
N THR A 59 -22.26 -20.70 8.07
CA THR A 59 -20.93 -20.59 8.68
C THR A 59 -21.10 -19.58 9.81
N ARG A 60 -20.81 -20.04 11.03
CA ARG A 60 -20.87 -19.40 12.34
C ARG A 60 -20.77 -17.86 12.23
N ALA A 61 -21.91 -17.17 12.45
CA ALA A 61 -21.95 -15.72 12.47
C ALA A 61 -20.94 -15.20 13.50
N PRO A 62 -20.08 -14.24 13.15
CA PRO A 62 -19.28 -13.55 14.15
C PRO A 62 -20.24 -12.92 15.18
N GLN A 63 -19.85 -12.93 16.44
CA GLN A 63 -20.57 -12.21 17.49
C GLN A 63 -20.71 -10.75 17.05
N GLY A 64 -21.94 -10.33 16.70
CA GLY A 64 -22.20 -8.98 16.20
C GLY A 64 -23.11 -8.93 14.97
N SER A 65 -24.11 -9.83 14.84
CA SER A 65 -25.16 -9.66 13.83
C SER A 65 -25.93 -8.38 14.11
N TYR A 66 -25.72 -7.36 13.28
CA TYR A 66 -26.48 -6.12 13.38
C TYR A 66 -27.84 -6.30 12.70
N ALA A 67 -28.93 -6.07 13.46
CA ALA A 67 -30.27 -6.18 12.92
C ALA A 67 -30.59 -5.07 11.89
N THR A 68 -29.89 -3.94 11.94
CA THR A 68 -30.09 -2.81 11.05
C THR A 68 -28.77 -2.09 10.76
N ALA A 69 -28.70 -1.36 9.64
CA ALA A 69 -27.56 -0.50 9.30
C ALA A 69 -27.28 0.58 10.37
N ARG A 70 -28.31 1.01 11.11
CA ARG A 70 -28.17 1.96 12.21
C ARG A 70 -27.42 1.33 13.39
N SER A 71 -27.80 0.13 13.81
CA SER A 71 -27.11 -0.61 14.89
C SER A 71 -25.64 -0.89 14.53
N ALA A 72 -25.36 -1.14 13.26
CA ALA A 72 -24.01 -1.38 12.78
C ALA A 72 -23.12 -0.12 12.75
N LYS A 73 -23.68 1.08 12.79
CA LYS A 73 -22.92 2.35 12.87
C LYS A 73 -22.51 2.70 14.30
N LEU A 74 -23.32 2.36 15.30
CA LEU A 74 -23.09 2.74 16.70
C LEU A 74 -21.67 2.44 17.20
N PRO A 75 -21.06 1.27 16.88
CA PRO A 75 -19.71 0.96 17.32
C PRO A 75 -18.63 1.91 16.82
N PHE A 76 -18.89 2.66 15.75
CA PHE A 76 -17.94 3.58 15.13
C PHE A 76 -18.14 5.04 15.54
N GLU A 77 -19.18 5.38 16.29
CA GLU A 77 -19.49 6.77 16.69
C GLU A 77 -18.35 7.39 17.49
N ALA A 78 -17.73 6.64 18.39
CA ALA A 78 -16.57 7.11 19.15
C ALA A 78 -15.36 7.48 18.24
N LEU A 79 -15.17 6.73 17.15
CA LEU A 79 -14.11 7.04 16.17
C LEU A 79 -14.42 8.32 15.40
N VAL A 80 -15.69 8.52 15.02
CA VAL A 80 -16.15 9.75 14.36
C VAL A 80 -15.96 10.96 15.26
N GLN A 81 -16.32 10.85 16.55
CA GLN A 81 -16.11 11.92 17.52
C GLN A 81 -14.62 12.27 17.68
N ARG A 82 -13.74 11.25 17.73
CA ARG A 82 -12.28 11.45 17.78
C ARG A 82 -11.77 12.17 16.54
N ALA A 83 -12.30 11.84 15.35
CA ALA A 83 -11.93 12.50 14.10
C ALA A 83 -12.37 13.97 14.11
N HIS A 84 -13.61 14.24 14.49
CA HIS A 84 -14.15 15.60 14.57
C HIS A 84 -13.39 16.46 15.58
N ALA A 85 -12.98 15.89 16.73
CA ALA A 85 -12.18 16.60 17.73
C ALA A 85 -10.80 17.06 17.19
N LEU A 86 -10.31 16.44 16.12
CA LEU A 86 -9.08 16.81 15.42
C LEU A 86 -9.36 17.62 14.13
N GLY A 87 -10.58 18.07 13.94
CA GLY A 87 -10.98 18.87 12.77
C GLY A 87 -11.10 18.05 11.48
N VAL A 88 -11.06 16.71 11.53
CA VAL A 88 -11.20 15.84 10.37
C VAL A 88 -12.68 15.58 10.08
N ARG A 89 -13.10 15.86 8.84
CA ARG A 89 -14.43 15.47 8.37
C ARG A 89 -14.50 13.96 8.29
N CYS A 90 -15.38 13.34 9.08
CA CYS A 90 -15.48 11.89 9.19
C CYS A 90 -16.94 11.44 9.19
N SER A 91 -17.21 10.37 8.47
CA SER A 91 -18.53 9.72 8.47
C SER A 91 -18.40 8.19 8.39
N VAL A 92 -19.47 7.49 8.77
CA VAL A 92 -19.55 6.03 8.73
C VAL A 92 -20.49 5.58 7.64
N VAL A 93 -20.00 4.68 6.81
CA VAL A 93 -20.80 3.98 5.79
C VAL A 93 -20.81 2.49 6.13
N VAL A 94 -22.00 1.92 6.21
CA VAL A 94 -22.22 0.50 6.49
C VAL A 94 -22.99 -0.12 5.34
N ARG A 95 -22.51 -1.25 4.82
CA ARG A 95 -23.18 -1.97 3.74
C ARG A 95 -23.27 -3.47 4.03
N PRO A 96 -24.35 -4.14 3.62
CA PRO A 96 -24.38 -5.59 3.56
C PRO A 96 -23.62 -6.09 2.34
N GLY A 97 -22.96 -7.24 2.42
CA GLY A 97 -22.40 -7.87 1.23
C GLY A 97 -21.09 -8.62 1.49
N LEU A 98 -20.34 -8.86 0.41
CA LEU A 98 -19.02 -9.45 0.43
C LEU A 98 -17.97 -8.35 0.63
N PRO A 99 -17.19 -8.37 1.71
CA PRO A 99 -16.37 -7.23 2.12
C PRO A 99 -15.46 -6.67 1.03
N ALA A 100 -14.66 -7.47 0.36
CA ALA A 100 -13.74 -6.96 -0.66
C ALA A 100 -14.47 -6.34 -1.86
N MET A 101 -15.58 -6.95 -2.30
CA MET A 101 -16.38 -6.42 -3.41
C MET A 101 -17.01 -5.07 -3.06
N GLU A 102 -17.61 -4.97 -1.87
CA GLU A 102 -18.24 -3.73 -1.40
C GLU A 102 -17.21 -2.60 -1.21
N ILE A 103 -16.03 -2.93 -0.66
CA ILE A 103 -14.94 -1.95 -0.50
C ILE A 103 -14.50 -1.41 -1.86
N LEU A 104 -14.22 -2.29 -2.82
CA LEU A 104 -13.73 -1.89 -4.15
C LEU A 104 -14.78 -1.11 -4.94
N SER A 105 -16.04 -1.59 -5.00
CA SER A 105 -17.10 -0.91 -5.71
C SER A 105 -17.44 0.46 -5.09
N PHE A 106 -17.41 0.57 -3.77
CA PHE A 106 -17.64 1.83 -3.10
C PHE A 106 -16.48 2.81 -3.31
N ALA A 107 -15.25 2.33 -3.27
CA ALA A 107 -14.07 3.15 -3.53
C ALA A 107 -14.11 3.77 -4.94
N GLU A 108 -14.50 2.98 -5.94
CA GLU A 108 -14.69 3.44 -7.30
C GLU A 108 -15.84 4.45 -7.42
N ALA A 109 -17.03 4.11 -6.92
CA ALA A 109 -18.23 4.95 -7.00
C ALA A 109 -18.08 6.29 -6.29
N ARG A 110 -17.24 6.39 -5.26
CA ARG A 110 -16.97 7.61 -4.47
C ARG A 110 -15.68 8.32 -4.87
N ASN A 111 -15.01 7.85 -5.93
CA ASN A 111 -13.70 8.37 -6.34
C ASN A 111 -12.72 8.49 -5.16
N VAL A 112 -12.65 7.46 -4.32
CA VAL A 112 -11.71 7.40 -3.20
C VAL A 112 -10.28 7.48 -3.73
N ASP A 113 -9.42 8.26 -3.06
CA ASP A 113 -8.03 8.44 -3.47
C ASP A 113 -7.09 7.44 -2.79
N ARG A 114 -7.48 6.90 -1.62
CA ARG A 114 -6.68 5.96 -0.86
C ARG A 114 -7.54 5.02 -0.02
N LEU A 115 -7.19 3.74 -0.04
CA LEU A 115 -7.73 2.73 0.86
C LEU A 115 -6.77 2.50 2.03
N ILE A 116 -7.31 2.33 3.25
CA ILE A 116 -6.55 1.94 4.44
C ILE A 116 -7.23 0.74 5.07
N ILE A 117 -6.45 -0.31 5.34
CA ILE A 117 -6.91 -1.56 5.93
C ILE A 117 -5.96 -1.97 7.04
N GLY A 118 -6.50 -2.43 8.16
CA GLY A 118 -5.72 -3.09 9.21
C GLY A 118 -5.49 -4.56 8.88
N ALA A 119 -4.25 -5.03 9.01
CA ALA A 119 -3.98 -6.46 8.98
C ALA A 119 -4.23 -7.07 10.36
N HIS A 120 -4.70 -8.33 10.37
CA HIS A 120 -5.01 -9.03 11.61
C HIS A 120 -3.75 -9.45 12.37
N THR A 121 -3.91 -9.56 13.68
CA THR A 121 -2.93 -10.18 14.57
C THR A 121 -2.71 -11.64 14.18
N PRO A 122 -1.50 -12.22 14.38
CA PRO A 122 -1.24 -13.63 14.12
C PRO A 122 -2.27 -14.52 14.83
N GLY A 123 -2.84 -15.47 14.08
CA GLY A 123 -3.62 -16.54 14.68
C GLY A 123 -2.74 -17.43 15.58
N PRO A 124 -3.33 -18.38 16.32
CA PRO A 124 -2.63 -19.21 17.31
C PRO A 124 -1.45 -20.03 16.75
N ILE A 125 -1.26 -20.08 15.45
CA ILE A 125 -0.15 -20.79 14.76
C ILE A 125 1.03 -19.85 14.48
N GLY A 126 1.04 -18.60 14.97
CA GLY A 126 2.18 -17.67 14.84
C GLY A 126 2.43 -17.12 13.43
N LYS A 127 1.59 -17.46 12.45
CA LYS A 127 1.69 -16.91 11.08
C LYS A 127 0.85 -15.65 10.96
N VAL A 128 1.51 -14.53 10.68
CA VAL A 128 0.80 -13.29 10.32
C VAL A 128 0.13 -13.51 8.96
N LEU A 129 -1.18 -13.40 8.92
CA LEU A 129 -1.95 -13.48 7.70
C LEU A 129 -2.47 -12.09 7.34
N VAL A 130 -2.10 -11.63 6.18
CA VAL A 130 -2.85 -10.56 5.52
C VAL A 130 -4.21 -11.18 5.18
N GLY A 131 -5.30 -10.75 5.81
CA GLY A 131 -6.61 -11.38 5.69
C GLY A 131 -7.11 -11.48 4.24
N SER A 132 -8.04 -12.40 3.97
CA SER A 132 -8.57 -12.64 2.62
C SER A 132 -9.17 -11.39 1.96
N VAL A 133 -9.79 -10.52 2.74
CA VAL A 133 -10.34 -9.23 2.27
C VAL A 133 -9.20 -8.31 1.82
N ALA A 134 -8.18 -8.14 2.66
CA ALA A 134 -7.04 -7.31 2.32
C ALA A 134 -6.28 -7.85 1.10
N GLU A 135 -6.16 -9.18 0.96
CA GLU A 135 -5.56 -9.82 -0.20
C GLU A 135 -6.32 -9.52 -1.49
N GLN A 136 -7.65 -9.64 -1.49
CA GLN A 136 -8.47 -9.30 -2.66
C GLN A 136 -8.37 -7.82 -3.02
N VAL A 137 -8.40 -6.94 -2.01
CA VAL A 137 -8.27 -5.50 -2.22
C VAL A 137 -6.89 -5.16 -2.79
N LEU A 138 -5.81 -5.73 -2.24
CA LEU A 138 -4.44 -5.52 -2.75
C LEU A 138 -4.27 -5.89 -4.22
N ARG A 139 -5.00 -6.88 -4.70
CA ARG A 139 -4.92 -7.31 -6.10
C ARG A 139 -5.74 -6.47 -7.07
N SER A 140 -6.87 -5.96 -6.61
CA SER A 140 -7.91 -5.43 -7.50
C SER A 140 -8.17 -3.94 -7.32
N ALA A 141 -7.56 -3.30 -6.32
CA ALA A 141 -7.77 -1.88 -6.10
C ALA A 141 -7.20 -1.04 -7.25
N THR A 142 -7.96 -0.02 -7.63
CA THR A 142 -7.56 0.99 -8.63
C THR A 142 -6.97 2.25 -8.00
N VAL A 143 -6.76 2.21 -6.69
CA VAL A 143 -6.16 3.30 -5.89
C VAL A 143 -5.12 2.71 -4.93
N PRO A 144 -4.15 3.51 -4.44
CA PRO A 144 -3.16 3.05 -3.47
C PRO A 144 -3.80 2.47 -2.22
N VAL A 145 -3.30 1.31 -1.78
CA VAL A 145 -3.78 0.62 -0.58
C VAL A 145 -2.72 0.66 0.51
N SER A 146 -3.06 1.24 1.65
CA SER A 146 -2.22 1.24 2.83
C SER A 146 -2.63 0.13 3.77
N ILE A 147 -1.70 -0.76 4.09
CA ILE A 147 -1.90 -1.82 5.08
C ILE A 147 -1.15 -1.48 6.36
N VAL A 148 -1.87 -1.52 7.47
CA VAL A 148 -1.31 -1.32 8.81
C VAL A 148 -1.20 -2.68 9.50
N GLY A 149 0.01 -3.21 9.53
CA GLY A 149 0.33 -4.52 10.09
C GLY A 149 0.34 -4.53 11.63
N PRO A 150 0.36 -5.72 12.25
CA PRO A 150 0.30 -5.86 13.71
C PRO A 150 1.55 -5.31 14.41
N TYR A 151 2.70 -5.31 13.73
CA TYR A 151 3.98 -4.84 14.30
C TYR A 151 4.25 -3.35 14.06
N VAL A 152 3.32 -2.64 13.42
CA VAL A 152 3.43 -1.18 13.24
C VAL A 152 3.53 -0.50 14.61
N VAL A 153 4.55 0.36 14.76
CA VAL A 153 4.79 1.14 15.98
C VAL A 153 3.99 2.43 15.89
N GLU A 154 3.25 2.78 16.94
CA GLU A 154 2.36 3.96 16.94
C GLU A 154 3.06 5.28 16.60
N GLY A 155 4.33 5.44 16.98
CA GLY A 155 5.12 6.64 16.67
C GLY A 155 5.54 6.77 15.19
N ALA A 156 5.53 5.67 14.43
CA ALA A 156 6.10 5.64 13.08
C ALA A 156 5.42 6.59 12.09
N TYR A 157 4.16 6.93 12.32
CA TYR A 157 3.35 7.75 11.39
C TYR A 157 2.85 9.08 11.96
N ARG A 158 3.16 9.39 13.22
CA ARG A 158 2.69 10.64 13.87
C ARG A 158 3.50 11.88 13.48
N ASN A 159 4.75 11.70 13.08
CA ASN A 159 5.61 12.81 12.65
C ASN A 159 6.19 12.47 11.26
N ARG A 160 5.34 12.50 10.25
CA ARG A 160 5.71 12.14 8.89
C ARG A 160 6.51 13.23 8.18
N ALA A 161 6.30 14.50 8.57
CA ALA A 161 7.03 15.67 8.11
C ALA A 161 8.47 15.57 8.54
N ALA A 162 9.35 14.99 8.47
CA ALA A 162 10.73 14.68 8.86
C ALA A 162 10.99 13.15 8.86
N GLY A 163 9.97 12.37 8.52
CA GLY A 163 10.08 10.92 8.42
C GLY A 163 10.83 10.49 7.16
N THR A 164 11.07 9.19 7.06
CA THR A 164 11.67 8.60 5.86
C THR A 164 10.67 7.68 5.17
N ILE A 165 10.46 7.86 3.87
CA ILE A 165 9.78 6.90 3.00
C ILE A 165 10.81 5.97 2.39
N LEU A 166 10.68 4.67 2.63
CA LEU A 166 11.44 3.63 1.94
C LEU A 166 10.63 3.13 0.75
N CYS A 167 11.07 3.41 -0.46
CA CYS A 167 10.46 2.92 -1.70
C CYS A 167 11.20 1.67 -2.20
N SER A 168 10.49 0.57 -2.35
CA SER A 168 11.02 -0.67 -2.92
C SER A 168 10.65 -0.79 -4.39
N VAL A 169 11.64 -0.95 -5.23
CA VAL A 169 11.49 -1.17 -6.68
C VAL A 169 12.25 -2.42 -7.13
N ASN A 170 11.88 -2.96 -8.28
CA ASN A 170 12.55 -4.08 -8.95
C ASN A 170 12.89 -3.72 -10.39
N ALA A 171 13.30 -4.70 -11.20
CA ALA A 171 13.64 -4.48 -12.61
C ALA A 171 12.42 -4.23 -13.52
N HIS A 172 11.20 -4.43 -13.02
CA HIS A 172 10.00 -4.31 -13.84
C HIS A 172 9.72 -2.85 -14.23
N PRO A 173 9.29 -2.56 -15.48
CA PRO A 173 9.06 -1.20 -15.98
C PRO A 173 8.11 -0.36 -15.12
N SER A 174 7.07 -0.98 -14.54
CA SER A 174 6.12 -0.29 -13.66
C SER A 174 6.73 0.19 -12.34
N SER A 175 7.94 -0.23 -11.99
CA SER A 175 8.67 0.31 -10.83
C SER A 175 8.90 1.82 -10.93
N ARG A 176 8.89 2.38 -12.16
CA ARG A 176 8.94 3.84 -12.37
C ARG A 176 7.71 4.54 -11.78
N MET A 177 6.52 3.95 -11.94
CA MET A 177 5.30 4.48 -11.32
C MET A 177 5.36 4.41 -9.79
N VAL A 178 5.90 3.31 -9.24
CA VAL A 178 6.07 3.16 -7.78
C VAL A 178 7.02 4.22 -7.24
N ALA A 179 8.16 4.45 -7.92
CA ALA A 179 9.13 5.48 -7.55
C ALA A 179 8.55 6.89 -7.67
N ALA A 180 7.81 7.17 -8.76
CA ALA A 180 7.15 8.48 -8.97
C ALA A 180 6.11 8.76 -7.89
N PHE A 181 5.25 7.78 -7.57
CA PHE A 181 4.27 7.89 -6.49
C PHE A 181 4.94 8.14 -5.13
N ALA A 182 5.98 7.37 -4.80
CA ALA A 182 6.72 7.55 -3.55
C ALA A 182 7.37 8.93 -3.46
N ALA A 183 7.87 9.44 -4.58
CA ALA A 183 8.48 10.74 -4.70
C ALA A 183 7.48 11.89 -4.48
N GLU A 184 6.33 11.84 -5.14
CA GLU A 184 5.25 12.82 -4.94
C GLU A 184 4.71 12.79 -3.50
N LEU A 185 4.55 11.58 -2.94
CA LEU A 185 4.12 11.43 -1.56
C LEU A 185 5.15 12.02 -0.58
N ALA A 186 6.44 11.76 -0.80
CA ALA A 186 7.51 12.32 0.03
C ALA A 186 7.54 13.85 -0.05
N ALA A 187 7.38 14.41 -1.26
CA ALA A 187 7.30 15.86 -1.46
C ALA A 187 6.08 16.49 -0.80
N HIS A 188 4.93 15.79 -0.81
CA HIS A 188 3.71 16.28 -0.18
C HIS A 188 3.81 16.38 1.34
N ILE A 189 4.47 15.40 1.98
CA ILE A 189 4.58 15.34 3.45
C ILE A 189 5.94 15.82 3.96
N ASP A 190 6.78 16.40 3.12
CA ASP A 190 8.14 16.88 3.44
C ASP A 190 9.01 15.78 4.09
N ALA A 191 8.94 14.56 3.55
CA ALA A 191 9.68 13.41 4.03
C ALA A 191 10.92 13.14 3.17
N ARG A 192 11.96 12.57 3.80
CA ARG A 192 13.12 12.01 3.08
C ARG A 192 12.69 10.79 2.26
N LEU A 193 13.21 10.66 1.04
CA LEU A 193 12.98 9.50 0.18
C LEU A 193 14.22 8.63 0.06
N VAL A 194 14.07 7.34 0.27
CA VAL A 194 15.09 6.33 -0.02
C VAL A 194 14.49 5.33 -1.01
N VAL A 195 15.05 5.24 -2.21
CA VAL A 195 14.63 4.26 -3.23
C VAL A 195 15.61 3.11 -3.24
N GLN A 196 15.15 1.91 -2.97
CA GLN A 196 15.98 0.71 -2.87
C GLN A 196 15.54 -0.36 -3.87
N ARG A 197 16.52 -0.88 -4.62
CA ARG A 197 16.39 -2.12 -5.40
C ARG A 197 17.18 -3.21 -4.69
N VAL A 198 16.52 -4.33 -4.41
CA VAL A 198 17.19 -5.53 -3.90
C VAL A 198 17.26 -6.54 -5.04
N ILE A 199 18.46 -7.02 -5.35
CA ILE A 199 18.70 -8.09 -6.33
C ILE A 199 18.75 -9.40 -5.53
N PRO A 200 17.78 -10.31 -5.71
CA PRO A 200 17.76 -11.54 -4.96
C PRO A 200 18.89 -12.49 -5.40
N PRO A 201 19.34 -13.42 -4.53
CA PRO A 201 20.44 -14.33 -4.83
C PRO A 201 20.25 -15.14 -6.11
N GLN A 202 19.00 -15.45 -6.47
CA GLN A 202 18.66 -16.22 -7.67
C GLN A 202 18.92 -15.42 -8.97
N GLU A 203 18.74 -14.11 -8.95
CA GLU A 203 18.94 -13.20 -10.09
C GLU A 203 20.37 -12.66 -10.15
N THR A 204 21.10 -12.69 -9.03
CA THR A 204 22.45 -12.08 -8.92
C THR A 204 23.42 -12.60 -9.97
N PRO A 205 23.55 -13.92 -10.26
CA PRO A 205 24.49 -14.40 -11.29
C PRO A 205 24.16 -13.88 -12.67
N GLU A 206 22.88 -13.86 -13.07
CA GLU A 206 22.43 -13.39 -14.37
C GLU A 206 22.64 -11.88 -14.52
N VAL A 207 22.25 -11.11 -13.51
CA VAL A 207 22.43 -9.66 -13.51
C VAL A 207 23.90 -9.29 -13.60
N LEU A 208 24.77 -9.90 -12.79
CA LEU A 208 26.20 -9.58 -12.79
C LEU A 208 26.98 -10.14 -13.99
N ALA A 209 26.44 -11.12 -14.71
CA ALA A 209 27.00 -11.60 -15.96
C ALA A 209 26.81 -10.61 -17.10
N THR A 210 25.74 -9.81 -17.08
CA THR A 210 25.33 -8.90 -18.14
C THR A 210 25.54 -7.42 -17.83
N ARG A 211 25.67 -7.08 -16.54
CA ARG A 211 25.71 -5.68 -16.06
C ARG A 211 26.63 -5.52 -14.85
N THR A 212 27.19 -4.36 -14.72
CA THR A 212 27.87 -3.93 -13.50
C THR A 212 26.85 -3.40 -12.47
N LEU A 213 27.19 -3.43 -11.19
CA LEU A 213 26.35 -2.80 -10.17
C LEU A 213 26.17 -1.29 -10.42
N GLY A 214 27.17 -0.62 -10.98
CA GLY A 214 27.09 0.80 -11.34
C GLY A 214 26.03 1.09 -12.41
N GLU A 215 25.89 0.21 -13.40
CA GLU A 215 24.81 0.33 -14.41
C GLU A 215 23.44 0.11 -13.81
N VAL A 216 23.29 -0.86 -12.89
CA VAL A 216 22.03 -1.06 -12.17
C VAL A 216 21.69 0.13 -11.25
N GLU A 217 22.69 0.75 -10.63
CA GLU A 217 22.51 1.98 -9.86
C GLU A 217 22.12 3.16 -10.74
N ALA A 218 22.72 3.30 -11.92
CA ALA A 218 22.36 4.33 -12.87
C ALA A 218 20.91 4.19 -13.36
N GLU A 219 20.47 2.97 -13.64
CA GLU A 219 19.06 2.68 -13.95
C GLU A 219 18.12 3.08 -12.80
N LEU A 220 18.48 2.73 -11.57
CA LEU A 220 17.70 3.09 -10.39
C LEU A 220 17.61 4.61 -10.23
N VAL A 221 18.72 5.30 -10.40
CA VAL A 221 18.76 6.77 -10.40
C VAL A 221 17.85 7.34 -11.49
N ALA A 222 17.82 6.74 -12.69
CA ALA A 222 16.96 7.19 -13.79
C ALA A 222 15.46 6.93 -13.55
N MET A 223 15.08 6.02 -12.64
CA MET A 223 13.68 5.81 -12.24
C MET A 223 13.15 6.95 -11.38
N VAL A 224 14.00 7.64 -10.64
CA VAL A 224 13.60 8.76 -9.77
C VAL A 224 13.44 10.03 -10.61
N PRO A 225 12.27 10.70 -10.58
CA PRO A 225 12.06 11.93 -11.32
C PRO A 225 13.11 13.00 -11.00
N THR A 226 13.59 13.74 -11.99
CA THR A 226 14.69 14.71 -11.84
C THR A 226 14.40 15.77 -10.77
N TRP A 227 13.17 16.30 -10.74
CA TRP A 227 12.76 17.31 -9.76
C TRP A 227 12.83 16.83 -8.31
N VAL A 228 12.73 15.51 -8.09
CA VAL A 228 12.81 14.89 -6.76
C VAL A 228 14.24 14.92 -6.25
N LYS A 229 15.21 14.67 -7.13
CA LYS A 229 16.63 14.67 -6.77
C LYS A 229 17.05 16.05 -6.28
N GLU A 230 16.53 17.10 -6.92
CA GLU A 230 16.86 18.49 -6.57
C GLU A 230 16.17 18.92 -5.28
N LYS A 231 14.89 18.55 -5.10
CA LYS A 231 14.07 19.01 -3.98
C LYS A 231 14.22 18.18 -2.70
N LEU A 232 14.29 16.84 -2.82
CA LEU A 232 14.20 15.91 -1.68
C LEU A 232 15.51 15.23 -1.32
N GLN A 233 16.60 15.48 -2.05
CA GLN A 233 17.89 14.79 -1.86
C GLN A 233 17.69 13.26 -1.76
N ALA A 234 16.93 12.68 -2.69
CA ALA A 234 16.56 11.28 -2.65
C ALA A 234 17.82 10.38 -2.71
N GLU A 235 17.92 9.46 -1.77
CA GLU A 235 18.96 8.41 -1.75
C GLU A 235 18.50 7.23 -2.60
N THR A 236 19.38 6.74 -3.47
CA THR A 236 19.16 5.49 -4.23
C THR A 236 20.14 4.43 -3.78
N ARG A 237 19.70 3.17 -3.69
CA ARG A 237 20.55 2.04 -3.28
C ARG A 237 20.22 0.78 -4.04
N VAL A 238 21.28 0.08 -4.47
CA VAL A 238 21.21 -1.31 -4.93
C VAL A 238 21.83 -2.20 -3.86
N VAL A 239 21.16 -3.29 -3.51
CA VAL A 239 21.58 -4.24 -2.48
C VAL A 239 21.41 -5.67 -3.01
N LEU A 240 22.37 -6.54 -2.73
CA LEU A 240 22.27 -7.98 -3.00
C LEU A 240 21.75 -8.68 -1.74
N GLY A 241 20.73 -9.52 -1.85
CA GLY A 241 20.20 -10.24 -0.70
C GLY A 241 18.74 -10.68 -0.84
N ASP A 242 18.17 -11.22 0.24
CA ASP A 242 16.73 -11.51 0.28
C ASP A 242 15.92 -10.20 0.34
N PRO A 243 15.03 -9.95 -0.61
CA PRO A 243 14.27 -8.69 -0.65
C PRO A 243 13.45 -8.42 0.61
N THR A 244 12.90 -9.46 1.24
CA THR A 244 12.12 -9.29 2.48
C THR A 244 13.01 -8.86 3.63
N GLU A 245 14.12 -9.57 3.82
CA GLU A 245 15.05 -9.30 4.91
C GLU A 245 15.67 -7.91 4.79
N GLU A 246 16.13 -7.55 3.59
CA GLU A 246 16.75 -6.25 3.32
C GLU A 246 15.77 -5.09 3.50
N LEU A 247 14.51 -5.23 3.03
CA LEU A 247 13.49 -4.19 3.20
C LEU A 247 13.10 -4.01 4.67
N LEU A 248 12.89 -5.11 5.39
CA LEU A 248 12.55 -5.06 6.81
C LEU A 248 13.72 -4.53 7.66
N TYR A 249 14.94 -4.94 7.35
CA TYR A 249 16.16 -4.43 8.01
C TYR A 249 16.31 -2.93 7.76
N ARG A 250 16.21 -2.51 6.49
CA ARG A 250 16.38 -1.11 6.11
C ARG A 250 15.28 -0.22 6.68
N GLY A 251 14.03 -0.67 6.62
CA GLY A 251 12.89 0.03 7.23
C GLY A 251 13.10 0.29 8.73
N ARG A 252 13.65 -0.70 9.46
CA ARG A 252 14.01 -0.53 10.88
C ARG A 252 15.17 0.43 11.09
N LYS A 253 16.26 0.26 10.31
CA LYS A 253 17.45 1.10 10.41
C LYS A 253 17.19 2.58 10.13
N LEU A 254 16.34 2.85 9.16
CA LEU A 254 15.93 4.20 8.80
C LEU A 254 14.82 4.77 9.70
N GLN A 255 14.25 3.94 10.59
CA GLN A 255 13.01 4.28 11.30
C GLN A 255 11.94 4.79 10.30
N ALA A 256 11.79 4.06 9.18
CA ALA A 256 10.91 4.48 8.10
C ALA A 256 9.50 4.74 8.62
N SER A 257 8.94 5.88 8.26
CA SER A 257 7.56 6.24 8.57
C SER A 257 6.56 5.53 7.64
N LEU A 258 7.04 5.11 6.47
CA LEU A 258 6.26 4.42 5.46
C LEU A 258 7.17 3.55 4.57
N ILE A 259 6.66 2.41 4.11
CA ILE A 259 7.23 1.66 2.99
C ILE A 259 6.27 1.79 1.81
N VAL A 260 6.80 2.06 0.62
CA VAL A 260 6.04 2.07 -0.65
C VAL A 260 6.56 0.97 -1.55
N MET A 261 5.68 0.16 -2.13
CA MET A 261 6.07 -0.92 -3.03
C MET A 261 4.96 -1.28 -4.03
N GLY A 262 5.34 -1.87 -5.16
CA GLY A 262 4.39 -2.47 -6.08
C GLY A 262 3.94 -3.84 -5.59
N ALA A 263 2.66 -4.18 -5.79
CA ALA A 263 2.09 -5.48 -5.42
C ALA A 263 2.14 -6.51 -6.57
N GLN A 264 3.01 -6.36 -7.55
CA GLN A 264 3.12 -7.25 -8.73
C GLN A 264 3.41 -8.71 -8.35
N GLY A 265 4.20 -8.96 -7.31
CA GLY A 265 4.44 -10.30 -6.78
C GLY A 265 3.24 -10.95 -6.09
N ALA A 266 2.09 -10.27 -6.05
CA ALA A 266 0.81 -10.82 -5.59
C ALA A 266 0.07 -11.60 -6.69
N SER A 267 0.76 -12.08 -7.73
CA SER A 267 0.19 -12.93 -8.78
C SER A 267 -0.47 -14.19 -8.18
N HIS A 268 -1.40 -14.81 -8.93
CA HIS A 268 -2.19 -15.96 -8.49
C HIS A 268 -1.34 -17.10 -7.89
N PHE A 269 -0.13 -17.29 -8.41
CA PHE A 269 0.78 -18.36 -7.95
C PHE A 269 1.50 -18.00 -6.63
N ALA A 270 1.93 -16.76 -6.47
CA ALA A 270 2.55 -16.27 -5.22
C ALA A 270 1.53 -16.14 -4.08
N ALA A 271 0.27 -15.89 -4.41
CA ALA A 271 -0.83 -15.84 -3.45
C ALA A 271 -1.18 -17.21 -2.86
N ILE A 272 -1.08 -18.29 -3.65
CA ILE A 272 -1.32 -19.66 -3.15
C ILE A 272 -0.29 -20.02 -2.09
N THR A 273 0.94 -19.55 -2.20
CA THR A 273 2.01 -19.82 -1.23
C THR A 273 2.09 -18.84 -0.08
N ARG A 274 1.40 -17.67 -0.17
CA ARG A 274 1.54 -16.55 0.81
C ARG A 274 3.00 -16.24 1.17
N ALA A 275 3.92 -16.59 0.26
CA ALA A 275 5.36 -16.54 0.47
C ALA A 275 6.02 -15.34 -0.20
N GLY A 276 5.25 -14.55 -0.97
CA GLY A 276 5.78 -13.41 -1.72
C GLY A 276 6.31 -12.30 -0.81
N VAL A 277 7.30 -11.57 -1.30
CA VAL A 277 7.95 -10.44 -0.60
C VAL A 277 6.91 -9.47 -0.04
N VAL A 278 5.90 -9.11 -0.85
CA VAL A 278 4.84 -8.17 -0.44
C VAL A 278 4.14 -8.62 0.84
N TYR A 279 3.66 -9.87 0.89
CA TYR A 279 2.93 -10.37 2.06
C TYR A 279 3.80 -10.45 3.32
N LYS A 280 5.08 -10.82 3.18
CA LYS A 280 6.01 -10.85 4.30
C LYS A 280 6.32 -9.43 4.81
N VAL A 281 6.51 -8.46 3.89
CA VAL A 281 6.74 -7.06 4.28
C VAL A 281 5.49 -6.50 4.98
N LEU A 282 4.28 -6.71 4.42
CA LEU A 282 3.02 -6.30 5.05
C LEU A 282 2.84 -6.91 6.45
N ALA A 283 3.27 -8.16 6.61
CA ALA A 283 3.14 -8.89 7.87
C ALA A 283 4.09 -8.38 8.97
N TYR A 284 5.33 -8.04 8.61
CA TYR A 284 6.42 -7.83 9.59
C TYR A 284 6.97 -6.40 9.63
N ALA A 285 6.51 -5.51 8.77
CA ALA A 285 6.93 -4.11 8.79
C ALA A 285 6.55 -3.41 10.11
N ARG A 286 7.41 -2.53 10.58
CA ARG A 286 7.18 -1.70 11.78
C ARG A 286 6.52 -0.35 11.47
N CYS A 287 6.29 -0.07 10.22
CA CYS A 287 5.54 1.10 9.73
C CYS A 287 4.47 0.64 8.75
N PRO A 288 3.47 1.47 8.46
CA PRO A 288 2.48 1.17 7.44
C PRO A 288 3.14 0.95 6.07
N VAL A 289 2.54 0.09 5.25
CA VAL A 289 3.03 -0.21 3.90
C VAL A 289 1.97 0.22 2.89
N VAL A 290 2.35 1.08 1.96
CA VAL A 290 1.50 1.48 0.83
C VAL A 290 1.86 0.65 -0.40
N THR A 291 0.86 0.08 -1.01
CA THR A 291 1.04 -0.73 -2.22
C THR A 291 0.28 -0.14 -3.40
N LEU A 292 0.88 -0.25 -4.58
CA LEU A 292 0.21 -0.07 -5.85
C LEU A 292 -0.14 -1.46 -6.41
N SER A 293 -1.41 -1.69 -6.72
CA SER A 293 -1.91 -3.00 -7.15
C SER A 293 -1.39 -3.38 -8.53
N PRO A 294 -1.44 -4.67 -8.92
CA PRO A 294 -1.14 -5.09 -10.29
C PRO A 294 -2.04 -4.40 -11.33
N VAL A 295 -3.30 -4.13 -11.00
CA VAL A 295 -4.24 -3.43 -11.89
C VAL A 295 -3.78 -2.00 -12.18
N MET A 296 -3.40 -1.25 -11.14
CA MET A 296 -2.87 0.11 -11.28
C MET A 296 -1.59 0.13 -12.11
N LEU A 297 -0.71 -0.85 -11.89
CA LEU A 297 0.59 -0.92 -12.56
C LEU A 297 0.45 -1.33 -14.03
N ALA A 298 -0.48 -2.24 -14.36
CA ALA A 298 -0.79 -2.62 -15.73
C ALA A 298 -1.43 -1.48 -16.52
N ASP A 299 -2.34 -0.72 -15.91
CA ASP A 299 -2.96 0.46 -16.54
C ASP A 299 -1.89 1.52 -16.85
N TYR A 300 -0.94 1.72 -15.94
CA TYR A 300 0.20 2.60 -16.19
C TYR A 300 1.05 2.13 -17.37
N GLU A 301 1.39 0.83 -17.44
CA GLU A 301 2.20 0.27 -18.52
C GLU A 301 1.53 0.41 -19.90
N ALA A 302 0.21 0.19 -19.95
CA ALA A 302 -0.57 0.33 -21.18
C ALA A 302 -0.61 1.78 -21.70
N ASN A 303 -0.41 2.76 -20.82
CA ASN A 303 -0.48 4.19 -21.12
C ASN A 303 0.89 4.89 -21.11
N ILE A 304 1.99 4.16 -20.99
CA ILE A 304 3.35 4.75 -21.08
C ILE A 304 3.53 5.31 -22.51
N PRO A 305 3.83 6.61 -22.68
CA PRO A 305 4.16 7.14 -24.01
C PRO A 305 5.37 6.40 -24.60
N ALA A 306 5.29 6.06 -25.90
CA ALA A 306 6.34 5.31 -26.59
C ALA A 306 7.76 5.92 -26.46
N ALA A 307 7.86 7.23 -26.26
CA ALA A 307 9.13 7.93 -25.97
C ALA A 307 9.77 7.56 -24.61
N TYR A 308 9.08 6.81 -23.77
CA TYR A 308 9.52 6.38 -22.43
C TYR A 308 9.85 4.89 -22.33
N VAL A 309 9.61 4.13 -23.39
CA VAL A 309 10.06 2.73 -23.47
C VAL A 309 11.58 2.82 -23.68
N PRO A 310 12.42 2.39 -22.72
CA PRO A 310 13.84 2.24 -23.00
C PRO A 310 13.94 1.28 -24.18
N ASP A 311 14.80 1.60 -25.14
CA ASP A 311 14.99 0.86 -26.38
C ASP A 311 15.12 -0.64 -26.06
N VAL A 312 14.00 -1.39 -26.23
CA VAL A 312 13.96 -2.84 -26.00
C VAL A 312 14.85 -3.59 -26.99
N ASN A 313 15.34 -2.90 -28.01
CA ASN A 313 16.36 -3.44 -28.93
C ASN A 313 17.71 -3.69 -28.28
N PHE A 314 17.94 -3.17 -27.07
CA PHE A 314 19.13 -3.53 -26.29
C PHE A 314 19.06 -4.96 -25.72
N LEU A 315 17.88 -5.56 -25.64
CA LEU A 315 17.69 -6.95 -25.22
C LEU A 315 17.61 -7.94 -26.38
N ALA A 316 17.44 -7.47 -27.62
CA ALA A 316 17.37 -8.32 -28.81
C ALA A 316 18.72 -8.57 -29.50
N GLY A 317 19.81 -8.03 -28.97
CA GLY A 317 21.16 -8.16 -29.51
C GLY A 317 21.98 -9.33 -28.96
N VAL A 318 21.36 -10.20 -28.13
CA VAL A 318 22.00 -11.43 -27.61
C VAL A 318 21.08 -12.60 -27.81
N LEU A 319 20.98 -13.07 -29.03
CA LEU A 319 20.64 -14.44 -29.43
C LEU A 319 21.78 -14.98 -30.25
#